data_a3b28becd8ac3520903c80fa8e033ca2
#
_entry.id   a3b28becd8ac3520903c80fa8e033ca2
#
_cell.length_a   1.000
_cell.length_b   1.000
_cell.length_c   1.000
_cell.angle_alpha   90.00
_cell.angle_beta   90.00
_cell.angle_gamma   90.00
#
_symmetry.space_group_name_H-M   'P 1'
#
loop_
_entity.id
_entity.type
_entity.pdbx_description
1 polymer ?
#
loop_
_entity_poly.entity_id
_entity_poly.type
_entity_poly.pdbx_seq_one_letter_code
_entity_poly.pdbx_strand_id
1 'polypeptide(L)' 'MLKLAFTKTELETLLDEILFTPMQERIIKYRMREESRVKMAELENVSVVTIDREIKDIAIKIKKTFDSNLIVF' A
#
# COMPACT_ATOMS: atom_id res chain seq x y z
N MET A 1 -6.49 11.33 -2.68
CA MET A 1 -5.36 10.74 -1.95
C MET A 1 -5.69 9.35 -1.47
N LEU A 2 -4.81 8.40 -1.67
CA LEU A 2 -5.01 7.04 -1.19
C LEU A 2 -4.99 7.00 0.34
N LYS A 3 -6.02 6.42 0.92
CA LYS A 3 -6.10 6.22 2.36
C LYS A 3 -6.34 4.74 2.64
N LEU A 4 -5.38 4.09 3.28
CA LEU A 4 -5.50 2.69 3.67
C LEU A 4 -6.03 2.62 5.09
N ALA A 5 -7.32 2.30 5.22
CA ALA A 5 -8.00 2.24 6.51
C ALA A 5 -8.36 0.79 6.86
N PHE A 6 -7.34 -0.07 6.90
CA PHE A 6 -7.52 -1.49 7.21
C PHE A 6 -7.11 -1.81 8.63
N THR A 7 -7.81 -2.74 9.24
CA THR A 7 -7.36 -3.34 10.50
C THR A 7 -6.20 -4.29 10.20
N LYS A 8 -5.49 -4.72 11.25
CA LYS A 8 -4.39 -5.67 11.09
C LYS A 8 -4.87 -6.98 10.44
N THR A 9 -6.03 -7.46 10.82
CA THR A 9 -6.61 -8.69 10.25
C THR A 9 -6.94 -8.51 8.77
N GLU A 10 -7.53 -7.37 8.40
CA GLU A 10 -7.83 -7.07 7.01
C GLU A 10 -6.55 -6.95 6.18
N LEU A 11 -5.50 -6.36 6.74
CA LEU A 11 -4.21 -6.26 6.09
C LEU A 11 -3.62 -7.64 5.81
N GLU A 12 -3.67 -8.55 6.78
CA GLU A 12 -3.18 -9.91 6.60
C GLU A 12 -3.95 -10.64 5.49
N THR A 13 -5.26 -10.44 5.43
CA THR A 13 -6.10 -11.01 4.37
C THR A 13 -5.69 -10.44 3.00
N LEU A 14 -5.46 -9.14 2.92
CA LEU A 14 -5.01 -8.51 1.67
C LEU A 14 -3.68 -9.08 1.21
N LEU A 15 -2.73 -9.25 2.11
CA LEU A 15 -1.42 -9.79 1.79
C LEU A 15 -1.49 -11.24 1.31
N ASP A 16 -2.45 -12.00 1.80
CA ASP A 16 -2.65 -13.39 1.38
C ASP A 16 -3.34 -13.50 0.04
N GLU A 17 -4.31 -12.63 -0.25
CA GLU A 17 -5.12 -12.71 -1.47
C GLU A 17 -4.54 -11.97 -2.67
N ILE A 18 -3.76 -10.94 -2.42
CA ILE A 18 -3.17 -10.11 -3.48
C ILE A 18 -1.68 -10.35 -3.56
N LEU A 19 -1.18 -10.60 -4.77
CA LEU A 19 0.25 -10.78 -4.98
C LEU A 19 0.93 -9.42 -5.06
N PHE A 20 1.43 -8.94 -3.94
CA PHE A 20 2.24 -7.74 -3.86
C PHE A 20 3.72 -8.08 -3.98
N THR A 21 4.50 -7.12 -4.51
CA THR A 21 5.96 -7.24 -4.47
C THR A 21 6.44 -7.06 -3.02
N PRO A 22 7.66 -7.53 -2.67
CA PRO A 22 8.19 -7.30 -1.33
C PRO A 22 8.22 -5.82 -0.93
N MET A 23 8.56 -4.92 -1.86
CA MET A 23 8.53 -3.49 -1.59
C MET A 23 7.11 -3.00 -1.30
N GLN A 24 6.12 -3.46 -2.08
CA GLN A 24 4.72 -3.07 -1.89
C GLN A 24 4.21 -3.53 -0.52
N GLU A 25 4.56 -4.73 -0.10
CA GLU A 25 4.20 -5.22 1.24
C GLU A 25 4.78 -4.32 2.33
N ARG A 26 6.03 -3.89 2.18
CA ARG A 26 6.65 -2.99 3.15
C ARG A 26 5.98 -1.62 3.14
N ILE A 27 5.64 -1.09 1.97
CA ILE A 27 4.95 0.20 1.85
C ILE A 27 3.61 0.14 2.57
N ILE A 28 2.85 -0.93 2.39
CA ILE A 28 1.57 -1.10 3.08
C ILE A 28 1.77 -1.06 4.59
N LYS A 29 2.77 -1.77 5.10
CA LYS A 29 3.09 -1.77 6.52
C LYS A 29 3.52 -0.40 7.04
N TYR A 30 4.30 0.35 6.23
CA TYR A 30 4.68 1.72 6.59
C TYR A 30 3.44 2.62 6.70
N ARG A 31 2.50 2.49 5.77
CA ARG A 31 1.25 3.27 5.80
C ARG A 31 0.43 2.96 7.04
N MET A 32 0.41 1.70 7.47
CA MET A 32 -0.28 1.33 8.72
C MET A 32 0.36 1.97 9.94
N ARG A 33 1.65 2.30 9.88
CA ARG A 33 2.37 3.01 10.93
C ARG A 33 2.34 4.52 10.75
N GLU A 34 1.60 5.00 9.74
CA GLU A 34 1.49 6.42 9.41
C GLU A 34 2.83 7.07 9.02
N GLU A 35 3.74 6.30 8.43
CA GLU A 35 4.99 6.84 7.91
C GLU A 35 4.73 7.74 6.70
N SER A 36 5.51 8.82 6.57
CA SER A 36 5.41 9.70 5.42
C SER A 36 6.03 9.08 4.17
N ARG A 37 5.64 9.59 3.00
CA ARG A 37 6.22 9.13 1.73
C ARG A 37 7.73 9.39 1.68
N VAL A 38 8.16 10.51 2.21
CA VAL A 38 9.59 10.84 2.30
C VAL A 38 10.32 9.80 3.15
N LYS A 39 9.73 9.42 4.28
CA LYS A 39 10.32 8.41 5.16
C LYS A 39 10.36 7.05 4.48
N MET A 40 9.31 6.68 3.77
CA MET A 40 9.29 5.42 3.00
C MET A 40 10.41 5.40 1.96
N ALA A 41 10.61 6.51 1.25
CA ALA A 41 11.66 6.62 0.25
C ALA A 41 13.05 6.44 0.87
N GLU A 42 13.27 7.01 2.05
CA GLU A 42 14.51 6.83 2.79
C GLU A 42 14.72 5.37 3.19
N LEU A 43 13.69 4.75 3.74
CA LEU A 43 13.76 3.36 4.22
C LEU A 43 13.98 2.37 3.07
N GLU A 44 13.42 2.64 1.91
CA GLU A 44 13.56 1.77 0.73
C GLU A 44 14.72 2.17 -0.17
N ASN A 45 15.39 3.27 0.15
CA ASN A 45 16.51 3.79 -0.63
C ASN A 45 16.12 4.06 -2.09
N VAL A 46 14.99 4.70 -2.28
CA VAL A 46 14.44 5.07 -3.60
C VAL A 46 13.93 6.51 -3.54
N SER A 47 13.52 7.04 -4.69
CA SER A 47 12.94 8.38 -4.75
C SER A 47 11.48 8.38 -4.29
N VAL A 48 10.98 9.56 -3.89
CA VAL A 48 9.57 9.73 -3.54
C VAL A 48 8.67 9.43 -4.74
N VAL A 49 9.13 9.75 -5.95
CA VAL A 49 8.39 9.43 -7.18
C VAL A 49 8.17 7.92 -7.31
N THR A 50 9.17 7.13 -6.97
CA THR A 50 9.06 5.67 -6.98
C THR A 50 8.02 5.20 -5.96
N ILE A 51 8.04 5.77 -4.75
CA ILE A 51 7.06 5.44 -3.72
C ILE A 51 5.65 5.79 -4.20
N ASP A 52 5.43 6.96 -4.80
CA ASP A 52 4.13 7.37 -5.31
C ASP A 52 3.62 6.41 -6.39
N ARG A 53 4.51 5.96 -7.26
CA ARG A 53 4.18 4.99 -8.31
C ARG A 53 3.75 3.65 -7.71
N GLU A 54 4.48 3.18 -6.71
CA GLU A 54 4.16 1.93 -6.04
C GLU A 54 2.83 2.02 -5.29
N ILE A 55 2.54 3.16 -4.65
CA ILE A 55 1.26 3.37 -3.97
C ILE A 55 0.10 3.30 -4.97
N LYS A 56 0.26 3.89 -6.15
CA LYS A 56 -0.76 3.80 -7.21
C LYS A 56 -0.97 2.36 -7.66
N ASP A 57 0.11 1.61 -7.84
CA ASP A 57 0.02 0.22 -8.26
C ASP A 57 -0.68 -0.63 -7.19
N ILE A 58 -0.36 -0.40 -5.92
CA ILE A 58 -1.05 -1.05 -4.81
C ILE A 58 -2.55 -0.77 -4.87
N ALA A 59 -2.93 0.48 -5.07
CA ALA A 59 -4.33 0.88 -5.18
C ALA A 59 -5.04 0.16 -6.32
N ILE A 60 -4.39 0.06 -7.48
CA ILE A 60 -4.94 -0.64 -8.63
C ILE A 60 -5.13 -2.13 -8.33
N LYS A 61 -4.16 -2.77 -7.71
CA LYS A 61 -4.24 -4.19 -7.35
C LYS A 61 -5.39 -4.46 -6.38
N ILE A 62 -5.55 -3.60 -5.38
CA ILE A 62 -6.65 -3.73 -4.42
C ILE A 62 -7.99 -3.55 -5.13
N LYS A 63 -8.10 -2.56 -5.99
CA LYS A 63 -9.33 -2.29 -6.74
C LYS A 63 -9.73 -3.47 -7.64
N LYS A 64 -8.76 -4.12 -8.27
CA LYS A 64 -9.02 -5.27 -9.13
C LYS A 64 -9.47 -6.50 -8.36
N THR A 65 -9.00 -6.65 -7.13
CA THR A 65 -9.31 -7.82 -6.30
C THR A 65 -10.64 -7.66 -5.57
N PHE A 66 -10.92 -6.45 -5.10
CA PHE A 66 -12.15 -6.15 -4.36
C PHE A 66 -13.02 -5.19 -5.15
N ASP A 67 -14.33 -5.24 -4.92
CA ASP A 67 -15.24 -4.27 -5.50
C ASP A 67 -14.81 -2.87 -5.06
N SER A 68 -14.81 -1.92 -6.00
CA SER A 68 -14.40 -0.55 -5.74
C SER A 68 -15.19 0.14 -4.62
N ASN A 69 -16.37 -0.38 -4.30
CA ASN A 69 -17.18 0.15 -3.20
C ASN A 69 -16.59 -0.12 -1.81
N LEU A 70 -15.65 -1.04 -1.72
CA LEU A 70 -15.01 -1.41 -0.45
C LEU A 70 -13.74 -0.61 -0.17
N ILE A 71 -13.30 0.18 -1.12
CA ILE A 71 -12.02 0.89 -1.02
C ILE A 71 -12.22 2.37 -1.28
N VAL A 72 -11.73 3.19 -0.35
CA VAL A 72 -11.76 4.65 -0.48
C VAL A 72 -10.35 5.14 -0.78
N PHE A 73 -10.23 5.87 -1.86
CA PHE A 73 -8.94 6.45 -2.26
C PHE A 73 -8.94 7.96 -2.06
#